data_53d8b8a488f42f66b559aee15aedf04d
#
_entry.id   53d8b8a488f42f66b559aee15aedf04d
#
_cell.length_a   1.000
_cell.length_b   1.000
_cell.length_c   1.000
_cell.angle_alpha   90.00
_cell.angle_beta   90.00
_cell.angle_gamma   90.00
#
_symmetry.space_group_name_H-M   'P 1'
#
loop_
_entity.id
_entity.type
_entity.pdbx_description
1 polymer ?
#
loop_
_entity_poly.entity_id
_entity_poly.type
_entity_poly.pdbx_seq_one_letter_code
_entity_poly.pdbx_strand_id
1 'polypeptide(L)'
;GEGKILVLTAWDATMQMDIQRKKRIFQNPEMGVHQLVSEVMKTYIGSDYKIHVPDVPIGQLVVQYEETDWEFLKRFLSKYNEMLYSDTTFPDIRFEAGLSPHPEAYCWDALPFVLSQDLDKFVELKVNGMDQLTGSQNTMFEVASYDVVTIGSQVIYKGSPWFVESTERIMENGLLKSVYRLRQREGLKVLPYFNQNITGVSID
;
A
#
# COMPACT_ATOMS: atom_id res chain seq x y z
N GLY A 1 -29.14 -34.04 -8.51
CA GLY A 1 -28.24 -34.01 -7.35
C GLY A 1 -27.98 -32.57 -6.98
N GLU A 2 -28.19 -32.18 -5.72
CA GLU A 2 -27.83 -30.86 -5.23
C GLU A 2 -26.31 -30.76 -5.22
N GLY A 3 -25.74 -29.83 -6.01
CA GLY A 3 -24.32 -29.54 -6.01
C GLY A 3 -23.93 -28.89 -4.68
N LYS A 4 -22.88 -29.38 -4.03
CA LYS A 4 -22.30 -28.73 -2.86
C LYS A 4 -21.36 -27.62 -3.36
N ILE A 5 -21.50 -26.40 -2.81
CA ILE A 5 -20.62 -25.29 -3.07
C ILE A 5 -19.68 -25.15 -1.86
N LEU A 6 -18.38 -25.14 -2.11
CA LEU A 6 -17.38 -24.82 -1.12
C LEU A 6 -16.94 -23.37 -1.34
N VAL A 7 -17.10 -22.54 -0.32
CA VAL A 7 -16.60 -21.16 -0.32
C VAL A 7 -15.39 -21.10 0.59
N LEU A 8 -14.26 -20.61 0.04
CA LEU A 8 -13.01 -20.39 0.78
C LEU A 8 -12.72 -18.90 0.82
N THR A 9 -12.36 -18.40 1.99
CA THR A 9 -11.85 -17.03 2.17
C THR A 9 -10.42 -17.14 2.67
N ALA A 10 -9.50 -16.44 2.01
CA ALA A 10 -8.09 -16.42 2.38
C ALA A 10 -7.55 -14.99 2.37
N TRP A 11 -6.60 -14.72 3.23
CA TRP A 11 -5.83 -13.49 3.28
C TRP A 11 -4.37 -13.78 3.02
N ASP A 12 -3.60 -12.77 2.61
CA ASP A 12 -2.16 -12.90 2.52
C ASP A 12 -1.51 -12.94 3.93
N ALA A 13 -0.23 -13.27 3.98
CA ALA A 13 0.47 -13.45 5.25
C ALA A 13 0.59 -12.15 6.06
N THR A 14 0.45 -10.96 5.45
CA THR A 14 0.48 -9.67 6.16
C THR A 14 -0.69 -9.54 7.14
N MET A 15 -1.76 -10.30 6.96
CA MET A 15 -2.86 -10.41 7.93
C MET A 15 -2.39 -10.78 9.33
N GLN A 16 -1.26 -11.49 9.47
CA GLN A 16 -0.67 -11.81 10.78
C GLN A 16 -0.26 -10.54 11.55
N MET A 17 0.05 -9.46 10.84
CA MET A 17 0.37 -8.16 11.42
C MET A 17 -0.88 -7.36 11.83
N ASP A 18 -2.05 -7.79 11.38
CA ASP A 18 -3.34 -7.09 11.58
C ASP A 18 -4.25 -7.80 12.60
N ILE A 19 -3.73 -8.75 13.36
CA ILE A 19 -4.53 -9.54 14.33
C ILE A 19 -4.52 -8.89 15.71
N GLN A 20 -3.35 -8.53 16.23
CA GLN A 20 -3.18 -8.13 17.62
C GLN A 20 -2.94 -6.63 17.75
N ARG A 21 -3.80 -5.95 18.51
CA ARG A 21 -3.60 -4.55 18.90
C ARG A 21 -2.50 -4.45 19.96
N LYS A 22 -1.64 -3.46 19.80
CA LYS A 22 -0.45 -3.27 20.64
C LYS A 22 -0.36 -1.84 21.16
N LYS A 23 0.52 -1.69 22.18
CA LYS A 23 0.90 -0.39 22.74
C LYS A 23 2.41 -0.32 22.78
N ARG A 24 2.97 0.68 22.09
CA ARG A 24 4.42 0.96 22.03
C ARG A 24 4.65 2.46 22.01
N ILE A 25 5.77 2.87 22.57
CA ILE A 25 6.20 4.28 22.58
C ILE A 25 7.63 4.33 22.06
N PHE A 26 7.84 5.11 21.00
CA PHE A 26 9.15 5.42 20.44
C PHE A 26 9.53 6.84 20.86
N GLN A 27 10.36 6.94 21.90
CA GLN A 27 10.65 8.23 22.57
C GLN A 27 11.85 8.97 21.97
N ASN A 28 12.76 8.26 21.29
CA ASN A 28 13.94 8.88 20.73
C ASN A 28 13.64 9.59 19.40
N PRO A 29 13.62 10.93 19.36
CA PRO A 29 13.31 11.67 18.13
C PRO A 29 14.38 11.51 17.04
N GLU A 30 15.61 11.13 17.42
CA GLU A 30 16.71 10.88 16.49
C GLU A 30 16.66 9.46 15.87
N MET A 31 15.71 8.63 16.30
CA MET A 31 15.51 7.32 15.69
C MET A 31 15.14 7.47 14.22
N GLY A 32 15.82 6.74 13.33
CA GLY A 32 15.49 6.71 11.91
C GLY A 32 14.18 6.00 11.62
N VAL A 33 13.52 6.40 10.54
CA VAL A 33 12.30 5.76 10.02
C VAL A 33 12.52 4.26 9.82
N HIS A 34 13.64 3.88 9.20
CA HIS A 34 13.96 2.47 8.94
C HIS A 34 14.15 1.68 10.23
N GLN A 35 14.78 2.30 11.23
CA GLN A 35 14.95 1.68 12.54
C GLN A 35 13.59 1.43 13.21
N LEU A 36 12.68 2.40 13.17
CA LEU A 36 11.34 2.23 13.74
C LEU A 36 10.59 1.06 13.10
N VAL A 37 10.56 1.01 11.76
CA VAL A 37 9.93 -0.10 11.03
C VAL A 37 10.58 -1.44 11.43
N SER A 38 11.92 -1.50 11.50
CA SER A 38 12.65 -2.70 11.90
C SER A 38 12.31 -3.14 13.33
N GLU A 39 12.13 -2.21 14.27
CA GLU A 39 11.70 -2.53 15.65
C GLU A 39 10.31 -3.19 15.67
N VAL A 40 9.38 -2.71 14.85
CA VAL A 40 8.06 -3.33 14.72
C VAL A 40 8.19 -4.74 14.14
N MET A 41 9.03 -4.90 13.12
CA MET A 41 9.17 -6.17 12.38
C MET A 41 9.94 -7.25 13.12
N LYS A 42 10.66 -6.95 14.19
CA LYS A 42 11.42 -7.93 15.01
C LYS A 42 10.59 -9.11 15.50
N THR A 43 9.30 -8.94 15.69
CA THR A 43 8.39 -10.01 16.14
C THR A 43 7.98 -10.98 15.03
N TYR A 44 8.24 -10.64 13.77
CA TYR A 44 7.83 -11.40 12.58
C TYR A 44 9.04 -12.09 11.96
N ILE A 45 9.46 -13.20 12.55
CA ILE A 45 10.62 -13.98 12.10
C ILE A 45 10.33 -14.56 10.71
N GLY A 46 11.29 -14.43 9.79
CA GLY A 46 11.15 -14.90 8.41
C GLY A 46 10.42 -13.92 7.46
N SER A 47 9.97 -12.79 7.97
CA SER A 47 9.40 -11.73 7.11
C SER A 47 10.47 -11.12 6.20
N ASP A 48 10.06 -10.74 4.98
CA ASP A 48 10.87 -9.99 4.02
C ASP A 48 10.18 -8.64 3.75
N TYR A 49 10.91 -7.55 3.90
CA TYR A 49 10.35 -6.21 3.65
C TYR A 49 11.42 -5.25 3.14
N LYS A 50 10.99 -4.32 2.30
CA LYS A 50 11.83 -3.24 1.80
C LYS A 50 11.24 -1.90 2.20
N ILE A 51 12.11 -0.94 2.49
CA ILE A 51 11.70 0.41 2.90
C ILE A 51 12.24 1.39 1.87
N HIS A 52 11.35 2.07 1.17
CA HIS A 52 11.66 3.06 0.12
C HIS A 52 11.42 4.51 0.57
N VAL A 53 10.90 4.67 1.79
CA VAL A 53 10.79 5.98 2.42
C VAL A 53 12.19 6.45 2.85
N PRO A 54 12.54 7.74 2.72
CA PRO A 54 13.82 8.25 3.20
C PRO A 54 14.05 7.94 4.68
N ASP A 55 15.27 7.51 5.01
CA ASP A 55 15.66 7.25 6.40
C ASP A 55 16.05 8.57 7.08
N VAL A 56 15.05 9.26 7.58
CA VAL A 56 15.20 10.51 8.33
C VAL A 56 14.82 10.30 9.80
N PRO A 57 15.28 11.12 10.74
CA PRO A 57 14.83 11.08 12.13
C PRO A 57 13.30 11.23 12.21
N ILE A 58 12.67 10.47 13.11
CA ILE A 58 11.21 10.58 13.33
C ILE A 58 10.79 11.95 13.90
N GLY A 59 11.74 12.69 14.48
CA GLY A 59 11.61 14.08 14.88
C GLY A 59 10.70 14.37 16.06
N GLN A 60 9.95 13.38 16.53
CA GLN A 60 8.97 13.53 17.62
C GLN A 60 8.67 12.19 18.28
N LEU A 61 7.98 12.23 19.41
CA LEU A 61 7.42 11.03 20.04
C LEU A 61 6.42 10.36 19.07
N VAL A 62 6.58 9.05 18.86
CA VAL A 62 5.66 8.24 18.06
C VAL A 62 5.03 7.17 18.96
N VAL A 63 3.71 7.14 19.00
CA VAL A 63 2.94 6.21 19.85
C VAL A 63 2.13 5.29 18.94
N GLN A 64 2.21 3.99 19.20
CA GLN A 64 1.24 2.99 18.76
C GLN A 64 0.30 2.75 19.94
N TYR A 65 -0.98 2.97 19.77
CA TYR A 65 -1.96 2.81 20.84
C TYR A 65 -3.24 2.19 20.31
N GLU A 66 -3.58 1.00 20.81
CA GLU A 66 -4.74 0.21 20.38
C GLU A 66 -4.81 0.04 18.85
N GLU A 67 -3.66 -0.09 18.23
CA GLU A 67 -3.49 -0.35 16.80
C GLU A 67 -2.77 -1.69 16.60
N THR A 68 -3.11 -2.40 15.54
CA THR A 68 -2.30 -3.51 15.05
C THR A 68 -0.98 -2.99 14.47
N ASP A 69 -0.02 -3.88 14.23
CA ASP A 69 1.26 -3.46 13.61
C ASP A 69 1.05 -2.97 12.17
N TRP A 70 0.08 -3.57 11.45
CA TRP A 70 -0.25 -3.15 10.09
C TRP A 70 -0.94 -1.77 10.07
N GLU A 71 -1.92 -1.54 10.93
CA GLU A 71 -2.58 -0.23 11.11
C GLU A 71 -1.56 0.85 11.48
N PHE A 72 -0.67 0.54 12.44
CA PHE A 72 0.37 1.46 12.90
C PHE A 72 1.34 1.84 11.78
N LEU A 73 1.87 0.86 11.05
CA LEU A 73 2.80 1.13 9.95
C LEU A 73 2.13 1.91 8.82
N LYS A 74 0.88 1.60 8.46
CA LYS A 74 0.10 2.40 7.50
C LYS A 74 0.01 3.87 7.93
N ARG A 75 -0.38 4.10 9.18
CA ARG A 75 -0.49 5.45 9.73
C ARG A 75 0.87 6.15 9.81
N PHE A 76 1.91 5.45 10.25
CA PHE A 76 3.25 6.01 10.36
C PHE A 76 3.80 6.44 8.99
N LEU A 77 3.69 5.58 7.98
CA LEU A 77 4.19 5.85 6.63
C LEU A 77 3.34 6.90 5.88
N SER A 78 2.05 7.02 6.21
CA SER A 78 1.21 8.05 5.62
C SER A 78 1.68 9.48 5.91
N LYS A 79 2.48 9.71 6.96
CA LYS A 79 3.14 11.00 7.22
C LYS A 79 4.13 11.38 6.12
N TYR A 80 4.65 10.40 5.40
CA TYR A 80 5.53 10.56 4.24
C TYR A 80 4.77 10.46 2.92
N ASN A 81 3.42 10.46 2.99
CA ASN A 81 2.51 10.26 1.86
C ASN A 81 2.70 8.92 1.15
N GLU A 82 3.21 7.91 1.84
CA GLU A 82 3.47 6.58 1.29
C GLU A 82 2.57 5.52 1.95
N MET A 83 2.38 4.40 1.25
CA MET A 83 1.58 3.26 1.72
C MET A 83 2.43 1.99 1.82
N LEU A 84 1.82 0.94 2.35
CA LEU A 84 2.34 -0.43 2.33
C LEU A 84 1.82 -1.17 1.10
N TYR A 85 2.69 -1.86 0.42
CA TYR A 85 2.39 -2.70 -0.74
C TYR A 85 2.68 -4.16 -0.39
N SER A 86 1.64 -4.95 -0.11
CA SER A 86 1.81 -6.37 0.20
C SER A 86 2.14 -7.19 -1.05
N ASP A 87 3.02 -8.16 -0.91
CA ASP A 87 3.32 -9.14 -1.97
C ASP A 87 2.59 -10.45 -1.69
N THR A 88 1.49 -10.66 -2.39
CA THR A 88 0.64 -11.84 -2.27
C THR A 88 1.16 -13.07 -3.01
N THR A 89 2.31 -12.98 -3.68
CA THR A 89 2.92 -14.11 -4.41
C THR A 89 3.78 -14.98 -3.50
N PHE A 90 4.02 -14.54 -2.27
CA PHE A 90 4.81 -15.25 -1.26
C PHE A 90 3.94 -15.80 -0.14
N PRO A 91 4.28 -16.96 0.43
CA PRO A 91 3.54 -17.56 1.53
C PRO A 91 3.81 -16.89 2.90
N ASP A 92 4.94 -16.19 3.04
CA ASP A 92 5.34 -15.49 4.26
C ASP A 92 5.02 -14.00 4.17
N ILE A 93 5.14 -13.28 5.31
CA ILE A 93 4.96 -11.83 5.35
C ILE A 93 5.97 -11.18 4.42
N ARG A 94 5.46 -10.54 3.36
CA ARG A 94 6.28 -9.78 2.42
C ARG A 94 5.58 -8.50 2.01
N PHE A 95 6.29 -7.37 2.12
CA PHE A 95 5.75 -6.07 1.70
C PHE A 95 6.85 -5.05 1.37
N GLU A 96 6.46 -4.01 0.66
CA GLU A 96 7.28 -2.81 0.47
C GLU A 96 6.62 -1.62 1.18
N ALA A 97 7.42 -0.85 1.92
CA ALA A 97 7.02 0.38 2.60
C ALA A 97 7.40 1.57 1.72
N GLY A 98 6.43 2.15 1.04
CA GLY A 98 6.62 3.12 -0.04
C GLY A 98 6.86 2.45 -1.39
N LEU A 99 6.62 3.22 -2.45
CA LEU A 99 6.78 2.75 -3.82
C LEU A 99 8.24 2.67 -4.21
N SER A 100 8.68 1.52 -4.71
CA SER A 100 10.06 1.31 -5.16
C SER A 100 10.51 2.40 -6.15
N PRO A 101 11.73 2.94 -6.01
CA PRO A 101 12.32 3.82 -7.02
C PRO A 101 12.68 3.08 -8.31
N HIS A 102 12.90 1.75 -8.23
CA HIS A 102 13.27 0.89 -9.35
C HIS A 102 12.38 -0.37 -9.36
N PRO A 103 11.06 -0.22 -9.60
CA PRO A 103 10.14 -1.34 -9.60
C PRO A 103 10.37 -2.23 -10.83
N GLU A 104 9.93 -3.48 -10.73
CA GLU A 104 9.82 -4.34 -11.89
C GLU A 104 8.85 -3.72 -12.91
N ALA A 105 9.24 -3.71 -14.20
CA ALA A 105 8.47 -3.05 -15.25
C ALA A 105 7.93 -4.06 -16.26
N TYR A 106 6.64 -3.91 -16.58
CA TYR A 106 5.91 -4.69 -17.57
C TYR A 106 5.47 -3.78 -18.73
N CYS A 107 5.38 -4.28 -19.95
CA CYS A 107 4.93 -3.51 -21.10
C CYS A 107 3.57 -4.03 -21.59
N TRP A 108 2.53 -3.18 -21.52
CA TRP A 108 1.15 -3.53 -21.87
C TRP A 108 0.53 -2.61 -22.95
N ASP A 109 1.33 -2.04 -23.81
CA ASP A 109 0.89 -1.06 -24.80
C ASP A 109 -0.26 -1.55 -25.71
N ALA A 110 -0.36 -2.85 -25.92
CA ALA A 110 -1.37 -3.44 -26.81
C ALA A 110 -2.67 -3.87 -26.09
N LEU A 111 -2.75 -3.76 -24.76
CA LEU A 111 -3.94 -4.23 -24.04
C LEU A 111 -5.07 -3.21 -24.07
N PRO A 112 -6.35 -3.66 -24.15
CA PRO A 112 -7.50 -2.77 -24.03
C PRO A 112 -7.62 -2.23 -22.60
N PHE A 113 -8.18 -1.04 -22.45
CA PHE A 113 -8.32 -0.35 -21.17
C PHE A 113 -9.66 0.33 -21.03
N VAL A 114 -10.04 0.58 -19.78
CA VAL A 114 -11.10 1.51 -19.40
C VAL A 114 -10.45 2.69 -18.67
N LEU A 115 -10.80 3.90 -19.10
CA LEU A 115 -10.33 5.13 -18.48
C LEU A 115 -11.35 5.57 -17.43
N SER A 116 -10.90 5.88 -16.23
CA SER A 116 -11.71 6.49 -15.19
C SER A 116 -10.94 7.57 -14.44
N GLN A 117 -11.68 8.41 -13.71
CA GLN A 117 -11.11 9.45 -12.84
C GLN A 117 -11.82 9.38 -11.48
N ASP A 118 -11.03 9.41 -10.43
CA ASP A 118 -11.52 9.47 -9.05
C ASP A 118 -11.51 10.93 -8.59
N LEU A 119 -12.60 11.62 -8.88
CA LEU A 119 -12.73 13.05 -8.59
C LEU A 119 -12.78 13.32 -7.07
N ASP A 120 -13.36 12.43 -6.29
CA ASP A 120 -13.48 12.60 -4.84
C ASP A 120 -12.10 12.55 -4.19
N LYS A 121 -11.31 11.53 -4.49
CA LYS A 121 -9.92 11.43 -4.03
C LYS A 121 -9.07 12.62 -4.49
N PHE A 122 -9.28 13.10 -5.71
CA PHE A 122 -8.54 14.24 -6.25
C PHE A 122 -8.83 15.53 -5.46
N VAL A 123 -10.10 15.81 -5.19
CA VAL A 123 -10.52 16.97 -4.42
C VAL A 123 -9.99 16.88 -2.99
N GLU A 124 -10.11 15.70 -2.36
CA GLU A 124 -9.61 15.44 -1.02
C GLU A 124 -8.09 15.72 -0.90
N LEU A 125 -7.29 15.20 -1.81
CA LEU A 125 -5.85 15.39 -1.82
C LEU A 125 -5.48 16.88 -2.02
N LYS A 126 -6.18 17.58 -2.92
CA LYS A 126 -5.94 19.02 -3.14
C LYS A 126 -6.30 19.88 -1.93
N VAL A 127 -7.46 19.66 -1.34
CA VAL A 127 -7.91 20.42 -0.16
C VAL A 127 -6.97 20.23 1.04
N ASN A 128 -6.31 19.07 1.12
CA ASN A 128 -5.38 18.74 2.20
C ASN A 128 -3.90 19.03 1.88
N GLY A 129 -3.63 19.95 0.95
CA GLY A 129 -2.30 20.54 0.73
C GLY A 129 -1.47 19.90 -0.39
N MET A 130 -2.04 18.99 -1.19
CA MET A 130 -1.40 18.49 -2.40
C MET A 130 -1.80 19.33 -3.63
N ASP A 131 -1.63 20.66 -3.55
CA ASP A 131 -2.09 21.62 -4.57
C ASP A 131 -1.45 21.41 -5.95
N GLN A 132 -0.28 20.78 -5.99
CA GLN A 132 0.45 20.53 -7.23
C GLN A 132 -0.09 19.34 -8.05
N LEU A 133 -1.06 18.57 -7.51
CA LEU A 133 -1.68 17.49 -8.26
C LEU A 133 -2.46 18.04 -9.45
N THR A 134 -2.18 17.51 -10.63
CA THR A 134 -2.91 17.81 -11.86
C THR A 134 -4.01 16.78 -12.11
N GLY A 135 -5.03 17.13 -12.87
CA GLY A 135 -6.11 16.21 -13.24
C GLY A 135 -5.63 14.96 -13.99
N SER A 136 -4.53 15.08 -14.75
CA SER A 136 -3.91 13.93 -15.42
C SER A 136 -3.31 12.91 -14.43
N GLN A 137 -2.78 13.36 -13.31
CA GLN A 137 -2.20 12.49 -12.27
C GLN A 137 -3.27 11.73 -11.47
N ASN A 138 -4.52 12.20 -11.53
CA ASN A 138 -5.68 11.51 -10.96
C ASN A 138 -6.35 10.54 -11.93
N THR A 139 -5.81 10.43 -13.13
CA THR A 139 -6.31 9.48 -14.13
C THR A 139 -5.99 8.05 -13.66
N MET A 140 -6.96 7.16 -13.81
CA MET A 140 -6.83 5.74 -13.54
C MET A 140 -7.14 4.95 -14.80
N PHE A 141 -6.28 4.00 -15.12
CA PHE A 141 -6.56 3.00 -16.16
C PHE A 141 -6.94 1.67 -15.51
N GLU A 142 -7.97 1.06 -16.05
CA GLU A 142 -8.32 -0.32 -15.74
C GLU A 142 -7.96 -1.18 -16.94
N VAL A 143 -7.06 -2.15 -16.72
CA VAL A 143 -6.51 -3.02 -17.77
C VAL A 143 -6.69 -4.47 -17.37
N ALA A 144 -7.22 -5.29 -18.28
CA ALA A 144 -7.31 -6.73 -18.09
C ALA A 144 -6.10 -7.42 -18.72
N SER A 145 -5.44 -8.31 -17.94
CA SER A 145 -4.32 -9.13 -18.41
C SER A 145 -4.38 -10.53 -17.78
N TYR A 146 -3.71 -11.47 -18.42
CA TYR A 146 -3.43 -12.80 -17.86
C TYR A 146 -2.07 -12.89 -17.15
N ASP A 147 -1.27 -11.84 -17.21
CA ASP A 147 -0.04 -11.73 -16.44
C ASP A 147 -0.36 -11.63 -14.95
N VAL A 148 0.52 -12.16 -14.11
CA VAL A 148 0.45 -12.03 -12.66
C VAL A 148 1.46 -10.97 -12.22
N VAL A 149 0.94 -9.78 -11.90
CA VAL A 149 1.75 -8.63 -11.49
C VAL A 149 1.36 -8.23 -10.07
N THR A 150 2.34 -7.86 -9.25
CA THR A 150 2.13 -7.44 -7.86
C THR A 150 1.74 -5.96 -7.77
N ILE A 151 1.06 -5.61 -6.69
CA ILE A 151 0.74 -4.20 -6.35
C ILE A 151 2.06 -3.44 -6.17
N GLY A 152 2.13 -2.20 -6.65
CA GLY A 152 3.34 -1.38 -6.64
C GLY A 152 4.29 -1.60 -7.81
N SER A 153 4.11 -2.66 -8.63
CA SER A 153 4.89 -2.86 -9.85
C SER A 153 4.61 -1.76 -10.88
N GLN A 154 5.63 -1.48 -11.71
CA GLN A 154 5.48 -0.52 -12.80
C GLN A 154 4.97 -1.21 -14.06
N VAL A 155 4.07 -0.54 -14.75
CA VAL A 155 3.59 -0.93 -16.07
C VAL A 155 3.86 0.22 -17.03
N ILE A 156 4.54 -0.06 -18.13
CA ILE A 156 4.64 0.88 -19.24
C ILE A 156 3.38 0.70 -20.09
N TYR A 157 2.59 1.75 -20.13
CA TYR A 157 1.35 1.79 -20.88
C TYR A 157 1.26 3.08 -21.67
N LYS A 158 1.07 2.98 -23.00
CA LYS A 158 1.11 4.10 -23.95
C LYS A 158 2.37 4.96 -23.82
N GLY A 159 3.52 4.30 -23.66
CA GLY A 159 4.82 4.93 -23.55
C GLY A 159 5.06 5.69 -22.22
N SER A 160 4.13 5.60 -21.27
CA SER A 160 4.25 6.25 -19.95
C SER A 160 4.28 5.23 -18.82
N PRO A 161 5.00 5.53 -17.71
CA PRO A 161 5.04 4.67 -16.53
C PRO A 161 3.77 4.83 -15.70
N TRP A 162 3.14 3.71 -15.39
CA TRP A 162 2.00 3.57 -14.49
C TRP A 162 2.35 2.56 -13.42
N PHE A 163 1.63 2.57 -12.31
CA PHE A 163 1.86 1.67 -11.18
C PHE A 163 0.58 0.96 -10.82
N VAL A 164 0.70 -0.31 -10.46
CA VAL A 164 -0.44 -1.13 -10.03
C VAL A 164 -0.90 -0.65 -8.66
N GLU A 165 -2.07 -0.02 -8.60
CA GLU A 165 -2.72 0.40 -7.36
C GLU A 165 -3.44 -0.78 -6.70
N SER A 166 -4.17 -1.55 -7.49
CA SER A 166 -4.93 -2.71 -7.02
C SER A 166 -5.12 -3.72 -8.13
N THR A 167 -5.45 -4.95 -7.74
CA THR A 167 -5.75 -6.03 -8.68
C THR A 167 -6.94 -6.83 -8.18
N GLU A 168 -7.81 -7.19 -9.11
CA GLU A 168 -8.87 -8.18 -8.92
C GLU A 168 -8.60 -9.36 -9.83
N ARG A 169 -8.64 -10.59 -9.29
CA ARG A 169 -8.36 -11.80 -10.05
C ARG A 169 -9.56 -12.71 -10.06
N ILE A 170 -9.95 -13.14 -11.23
CA ILE A 170 -11.11 -13.99 -11.47
C ILE A 170 -10.67 -15.21 -12.29
N MET A 171 -11.10 -16.40 -11.84
CA MET A 171 -10.93 -17.60 -12.64
C MET A 171 -12.06 -17.68 -13.66
N GLU A 172 -11.75 -17.56 -14.94
CA GLU A 172 -12.69 -17.60 -16.04
C GLU A 172 -12.28 -18.71 -17.01
N ASN A 173 -13.15 -19.71 -17.20
CA ASN A 173 -12.90 -20.86 -18.09
C ASN A 173 -11.55 -21.58 -17.85
N GLY A 174 -11.13 -21.69 -16.58
CA GLY A 174 -9.86 -22.32 -16.20
C GLY A 174 -8.62 -21.46 -16.36
N LEU A 175 -8.80 -20.19 -16.76
CA LEU A 175 -7.72 -19.20 -16.85
C LEU A 175 -7.87 -18.13 -15.77
N LEU A 176 -6.75 -17.76 -15.14
CA LEU A 176 -6.71 -16.66 -14.19
C LEU A 176 -6.62 -15.34 -14.96
N LYS A 177 -7.72 -14.61 -14.98
CA LYS A 177 -7.79 -13.25 -15.54
C LYS A 177 -7.67 -12.23 -14.42
N SER A 178 -6.78 -11.26 -14.59
CA SER A 178 -6.57 -10.17 -13.65
C SER A 178 -7.03 -8.87 -14.24
N VAL A 179 -7.71 -8.06 -13.44
CA VAL A 179 -8.06 -6.67 -13.75
C VAL A 179 -7.21 -5.78 -12.84
N TYR A 180 -6.41 -4.93 -13.43
CA TYR A 180 -5.46 -4.06 -12.76
C TYR A 180 -5.93 -2.62 -12.83
N ARG A 181 -5.94 -1.92 -11.70
CA ARG A 181 -6.05 -0.46 -11.64
C ARG A 181 -4.66 0.14 -11.61
N LEU A 182 -4.40 1.01 -12.57
CA LEU A 182 -3.12 1.66 -12.78
C LEU A 182 -3.24 3.15 -12.51
N ARG A 183 -2.32 3.70 -11.71
CA ARG A 183 -2.20 5.15 -11.47
C ARG A 183 -0.77 5.62 -11.72
N GLN A 184 -0.60 6.91 -11.94
CA GLN A 184 0.70 7.56 -11.87
C GLN A 184 1.19 7.59 -10.42
N ARG A 185 2.50 7.69 -10.22
CA ARG A 185 3.14 7.69 -8.89
C ARG A 185 2.49 8.69 -7.92
N GLU A 186 2.23 9.89 -8.41
CA GLU A 186 1.63 10.97 -7.59
C GLU A 186 0.20 10.66 -7.15
N GLY A 187 -0.55 9.94 -7.97
CA GLY A 187 -1.92 9.50 -7.66
C GLY A 187 -1.99 8.37 -6.62
N LEU A 188 -0.85 7.74 -6.32
CA LEU A 188 -0.75 6.71 -5.26
C LEU A 188 -0.44 7.31 -3.88
N LYS A 189 -0.11 8.59 -3.81
CA LYS A 189 0.09 9.29 -2.54
C LYS A 189 -1.16 9.20 -1.66
N VAL A 190 -0.93 9.14 -0.34
CA VAL A 190 -1.99 9.11 0.66
C VAL A 190 -1.86 10.29 1.62
N LEU A 191 -2.99 10.70 2.17
CA LEU A 191 -3.02 11.69 3.24
C LEU A 191 -2.58 11.05 4.56
N PRO A 192 -2.02 11.85 5.49
CA PRO A 192 -1.70 11.36 6.82
C PRO A 192 -2.92 10.78 7.53
N TYR A 193 -2.82 9.55 7.98
CA TYR A 193 -3.84 8.90 8.80
C TYR A 193 -3.68 9.31 10.27
N PHE A 194 -4.80 9.43 10.98
CA PHE A 194 -4.83 9.76 12.38
C PHE A 194 -5.46 8.63 13.20
N ASN A 195 -4.84 8.32 14.33
CA ASN A 195 -5.46 7.42 15.31
C ASN A 195 -6.34 8.22 16.26
N GLN A 196 -7.63 8.05 16.15
CA GLN A 196 -8.61 8.77 16.98
C GLN A 196 -8.46 8.46 18.48
N ASN A 197 -7.92 7.29 18.84
CA ASN A 197 -7.70 6.89 20.22
C ASN A 197 -6.54 7.64 20.89
N ILE A 198 -5.66 8.27 20.11
CA ILE A 198 -4.51 9.06 20.60
C ILE A 198 -4.90 10.55 20.73
N THR A 199 -5.94 11.00 20.05
CA THR A 199 -6.39 12.39 20.06
C THR A 199 -6.84 12.78 21.46
N GLY A 200 -6.18 13.76 22.07
CA GLY A 200 -6.48 14.25 23.42
C GLY A 200 -5.73 13.54 24.55
N VAL A 201 -4.78 12.63 24.25
CA VAL A 201 -3.86 12.11 25.27
C VAL A 201 -2.75 13.14 25.47
N SER A 202 -2.75 13.79 26.63
CA SER A 202 -1.62 14.59 27.13
C SER A 202 -0.66 13.62 27.87
N ILE A 203 0.62 13.71 27.54
CA ILE A 203 1.69 13.00 28.27
C ILE A 203 2.35 14.07 29.10
N ASP A 204 2.05 14.08 30.40
CA ASP A 204 2.73 14.90 31.41
C ASP A 204 4.09 14.32 31.76
#